data_405d5db3db30f0d4b0bc357db7d58540
#
_entry.id   405d5db3db30f0d4b0bc357db7d58540
#
_cell.length_a   1.000
_cell.length_b   1.000
_cell.length_c   1.000
_cell.angle_alpha   90.00
_cell.angle_beta   90.00
_cell.angle_gamma   90.00
#
_symmetry.space_group_name_H-M   'P 1'
#
loop_
_entity.id
_entity.type
_entity.pdbx_description
1 polymer ?
#
loop_
_entity_poly.entity_id
_entity_poly.type
_entity_poly.pdbx_seq_one_letter_code
_entity_poly.pdbx_strand_id
1 'polypeptide(L)'
;LSDCISYGQEKAELQFEFSILKLNESNVVYKRRLIYSAVLSKDAIDETVKCATTRTDSAKTAWMKPIFACTHHSEDAVFSPQVRLESLFGSKQNAKMNELRVIKLLCQKEHRSFLFSPEFLKMLHDVAQEHDDKVEPLFELSNFANTSFFVILNRNNGLISLDAAIPVNFRTETAGGTFALPIDQPVTIPNRFLEIIQQVIATISTVLCEIVPGAQLSLVELGTELMENGEQGTKIQLARELPCANGKLHLLPLKYESEGIKKIISVLHLLIAAYNSPSITLAIDELDSGIYEYLLGELLRIMQKSGKGQLIFTSHNLYPLETLESDSIVFTTTNPSARYTRIKSVRATNNLRSMYLREVILGSDDDVSLYEETNVSEIAHAMRVVGKRMESLSLSGDASSEVSNG
;
A
#
# COMPACT_ATOMS: atom_id res chain seq x y z
N LEU A 1 -14.25 -6.38 -6.66
CA LEU A 1 -13.77 -7.71 -6.25
C LEU A 1 -13.31 -8.55 -7.42
N SER A 2 -14.00 -8.49 -8.58
CA SER A 2 -13.63 -9.25 -9.79
C SER A 2 -12.17 -9.06 -10.21
N ASP A 3 -11.64 -7.85 -10.06
CA ASP A 3 -10.27 -7.51 -10.46
C ASP A 3 -9.19 -8.11 -9.51
N CYS A 4 -9.60 -8.54 -8.32
CA CYS A 4 -8.74 -9.24 -7.37
C CYS A 4 -8.68 -10.75 -7.61
N ILE A 5 -9.54 -11.29 -8.47
CA ILE A 5 -9.67 -12.72 -8.74
C ILE A 5 -8.98 -13.01 -10.07
N SER A 6 -8.08 -13.97 -10.09
CA SER A 6 -7.38 -14.40 -11.31
C SER A 6 -8.35 -14.91 -12.37
N TYR A 7 -8.07 -14.59 -13.64
CA TYR A 7 -8.86 -15.08 -14.76
C TYR A 7 -9.00 -16.61 -14.72
N GLY A 8 -10.24 -17.09 -14.88
CA GLY A 8 -10.55 -18.51 -14.78
C GLY A 8 -10.69 -19.08 -13.38
N GLN A 9 -10.52 -18.26 -12.32
CA GLN A 9 -10.77 -18.65 -10.94
C GLN A 9 -12.10 -18.06 -10.44
N GLU A 10 -12.70 -18.73 -9.45
CA GLU A 10 -13.94 -18.26 -8.80
C GLU A 10 -13.69 -17.44 -7.56
N LYS A 11 -12.53 -17.64 -6.91
CA LYS A 11 -12.18 -17.05 -5.62
C LYS A 11 -10.71 -16.66 -5.58
N ALA A 12 -10.40 -15.70 -4.74
CA ALA A 12 -9.05 -15.37 -4.30
C ALA A 12 -8.97 -15.45 -2.77
N GLU A 13 -7.88 -15.98 -2.25
CA GLU A 13 -7.63 -16.09 -0.81
C GLU A 13 -6.46 -15.21 -0.43
N LEU A 14 -6.68 -14.36 0.60
CA LEU A 14 -5.66 -13.50 1.19
C LEU A 14 -5.49 -13.90 2.65
N GLN A 15 -4.25 -14.04 3.10
CA GLN A 15 -3.94 -14.30 4.49
C GLN A 15 -2.82 -13.40 4.97
N PHE A 16 -3.05 -12.77 6.10
CA PHE A 16 -2.06 -11.93 6.79
C PHE A 16 -1.82 -12.49 8.19
N GLU A 17 -0.55 -12.66 8.55
CA GLU A 17 -0.16 -13.06 9.90
C GLU A 17 0.61 -11.93 10.58
N PHE A 18 0.19 -11.59 11.79
CA PHE A 18 0.76 -10.52 12.60
C PHE A 18 1.26 -11.09 13.92
N SER A 19 2.38 -10.54 14.41
CA SER A 19 2.90 -10.83 15.74
C SER A 19 3.05 -9.53 16.52
N ILE A 20 2.37 -9.43 17.63
CA ILE A 20 2.36 -8.25 18.50
C ILE A 20 2.98 -8.65 19.85
N LEU A 21 3.93 -7.85 20.32
CA LEU A 21 4.49 -8.00 21.67
C LEU A 21 3.76 -7.06 22.62
N LYS A 22 3.27 -7.58 23.72
CA LYS A 22 2.57 -6.83 24.76
C LYS A 22 3.19 -7.05 26.13
N LEU A 23 3.19 -6.00 26.93
CA LEU A 23 3.48 -6.04 28.36
C LEU A 23 2.14 -6.07 29.11
N ASN A 24 2.00 -6.99 30.07
CA ASN A 24 0.87 -6.94 30.99
C ASN A 24 1.22 -6.02 32.20
N GLU A 25 0.23 -5.82 33.08
CA GLU A 25 0.37 -5.05 34.32
C GLU A 25 1.50 -5.56 35.24
N SER A 26 1.90 -6.82 35.10
CA SER A 26 2.98 -7.45 35.86
C SER A 26 4.33 -7.44 35.13
N ASN A 27 4.50 -6.60 34.09
CA ASN A 27 5.70 -6.51 33.24
C ASN A 27 6.11 -7.83 32.55
N VAL A 28 5.18 -8.77 32.37
CA VAL A 28 5.45 -9.98 31.60
C VAL A 28 5.16 -9.74 30.14
N VAL A 29 6.13 -10.12 29.28
CA VAL A 29 5.97 -9.98 27.83
C VAL A 29 5.20 -11.16 27.27
N TYR A 30 4.13 -10.85 26.57
CA TYR A 30 3.33 -11.81 25.80
C TYR A 30 3.51 -11.57 24.31
N LYS A 31 3.56 -12.65 23.54
CA LYS A 31 3.46 -12.63 22.08
C LYS A 31 2.04 -13.03 21.69
N ARG A 32 1.33 -12.09 21.05
CA ARG A 32 0.03 -12.35 20.43
C ARG A 32 0.25 -12.54 18.93
N ARG A 33 -0.21 -13.67 18.42
CA ARG A 33 -0.26 -13.96 16.98
C ARG A 33 -1.69 -13.82 16.51
N LEU A 34 -1.90 -13.06 15.45
CA LEU A 34 -3.17 -12.85 14.79
C LEU A 34 -3.05 -13.32 13.35
N ILE A 35 -4.03 -14.09 12.88
CA ILE A 35 -4.16 -14.44 11.47
C ILE A 35 -5.50 -13.88 10.99
N TYR A 36 -5.44 -12.93 10.08
CA TYR A 36 -6.57 -12.45 9.31
C TYR A 36 -6.59 -13.17 7.96
N SER A 37 -7.72 -13.76 7.60
CA SER A 37 -7.92 -14.41 6.30
C SER A 37 -9.18 -13.86 5.65
N ALA A 38 -9.09 -13.51 4.38
CA ALA A 38 -10.22 -13.09 3.56
C ALA A 38 -10.32 -13.98 2.32
N VAL A 39 -11.50 -14.52 2.06
CA VAL A 39 -11.85 -15.21 0.84
C VAL A 39 -12.74 -14.28 0.02
N LEU A 40 -12.20 -13.82 -1.11
CA LEU A 40 -12.88 -12.92 -2.03
C LEU A 40 -13.57 -13.75 -3.11
N SER A 41 -14.86 -13.55 -3.29
CA SER A 41 -15.64 -14.04 -4.44
C SER A 41 -16.19 -12.85 -5.22
N LYS A 42 -16.81 -13.07 -6.36
CA LYS A 42 -17.36 -11.97 -7.19
C LYS A 42 -18.32 -11.05 -6.43
N ASP A 43 -19.09 -11.63 -5.51
CA ASP A 43 -20.20 -10.92 -4.85
C ASP A 43 -20.02 -10.83 -3.33
N ALA A 44 -18.92 -11.37 -2.77
CA ALA A 44 -18.79 -11.46 -1.31
C ALA A 44 -17.35 -11.52 -0.82
N ILE A 45 -17.18 -11.13 0.45
CA ILE A 45 -15.95 -11.24 1.22
C ILE A 45 -16.28 -12.07 2.47
N ASP A 46 -15.64 -13.23 2.59
CA ASP A 46 -15.68 -14.03 3.81
C ASP A 46 -14.44 -13.78 4.65
N GLU A 47 -14.61 -13.39 5.89
CA GLU A 47 -13.52 -12.93 6.75
C GLU A 47 -13.39 -13.82 7.99
N THR A 48 -12.16 -14.13 8.38
CA THR A 48 -11.86 -14.87 9.59
C THR A 48 -10.66 -14.28 10.31
N VAL A 49 -10.76 -14.14 11.63
CA VAL A 49 -9.62 -13.77 12.49
C VAL A 49 -9.40 -14.88 13.50
N LYS A 50 -8.15 -15.36 13.56
CA LYS A 50 -7.68 -16.32 14.57
C LYS A 50 -6.66 -15.64 15.47
N CYS A 51 -6.65 -16.02 16.75
CA CYS A 51 -5.74 -15.45 17.73
C CYS A 51 -5.12 -16.55 18.59
N ALA A 52 -3.84 -16.39 18.90
CA ALA A 52 -3.15 -17.15 19.94
C ALA A 52 -2.27 -16.22 20.76
N THR A 53 -2.33 -16.32 22.09
CA THR A 53 -1.49 -15.57 23.01
C THR A 53 -0.59 -16.52 23.78
N THR A 54 0.73 -16.29 23.72
CA THR A 54 1.74 -17.08 24.43
C THR A 54 2.67 -16.16 25.24
N ARG A 55 3.09 -16.62 26.40
CA ARG A 55 4.18 -15.95 27.11
C ARG A 55 5.48 -16.15 26.33
N THR A 56 6.32 -15.13 26.25
CA THR A 56 7.59 -15.21 25.50
C THR A 56 8.60 -16.18 26.15
N ASP A 57 8.46 -16.46 27.45
CA ASP A 57 9.28 -17.40 28.21
C ASP A 57 8.75 -18.86 28.14
N SER A 58 7.63 -19.09 27.45
CA SER A 58 7.00 -20.40 27.31
C SER A 58 7.45 -21.11 26.05
N ALA A 59 7.94 -22.34 26.17
CA ALA A 59 8.22 -23.22 25.03
C ALA A 59 6.96 -23.80 24.39
N LYS A 60 5.77 -23.58 24.97
CA LYS A 60 4.50 -24.12 24.43
C LYS A 60 3.93 -23.17 23.38
N THR A 61 3.69 -23.71 22.20
CA THR A 61 2.92 -23.00 21.15
C THR A 61 1.44 -23.06 21.49
N ALA A 62 0.81 -21.89 21.62
CA ALA A 62 -0.64 -21.84 21.83
C ALA A 62 -1.39 -22.15 20.53
N TRP A 63 -2.50 -22.88 20.66
CA TRP A 63 -3.37 -23.17 19.54
C TRP A 63 -4.07 -21.91 19.04
N MET A 64 -4.05 -21.69 17.72
CA MET A 64 -4.80 -20.64 17.06
C MET A 64 -6.29 -20.93 17.12
N LYS A 65 -7.06 -20.05 17.77
CA LYS A 65 -8.52 -20.19 17.88
C LYS A 65 -9.21 -19.10 17.05
N PRO A 66 -10.27 -19.42 16.32
CA PRO A 66 -11.08 -18.39 15.67
C PRO A 66 -11.73 -17.52 16.76
N ILE A 67 -11.55 -16.22 16.63
CA ILE A 67 -12.16 -15.20 17.49
C ILE A 67 -13.27 -14.44 16.77
N PHE A 68 -13.19 -14.43 15.44
CA PHE A 68 -14.13 -13.77 14.56
C PHE A 68 -14.25 -14.55 13.26
N ALA A 69 -15.44 -14.71 12.73
CA ALA A 69 -15.69 -15.16 11.37
C ALA A 69 -17.00 -14.56 10.86
N CYS A 70 -16.97 -14.01 9.68
CA CYS A 70 -18.13 -13.47 8.97
C CYS A 70 -18.21 -14.15 7.61
N THR A 71 -19.27 -14.90 7.33
CA THR A 71 -19.50 -15.55 6.05
C THR A 71 -20.77 -15.03 5.40
N HIS A 72 -20.79 -14.87 4.10
CA HIS A 72 -21.94 -14.32 3.39
C HIS A 72 -23.11 -15.32 3.28
N HIS A 73 -22.84 -16.62 3.34
CA HIS A 73 -23.88 -17.65 3.24
C HIS A 73 -24.72 -17.85 4.51
N SER A 74 -24.30 -17.29 5.64
CA SER A 74 -25.02 -17.49 6.91
C SER A 74 -26.11 -16.42 7.08
N GLU A 75 -27.38 -16.80 7.05
CA GLU A 75 -28.47 -15.85 7.31
C GLU A 75 -28.48 -15.35 8.75
N ASP A 76 -28.22 -16.24 9.73
CA ASP A 76 -28.40 -15.94 11.16
C ASP A 76 -27.12 -15.68 11.95
N ALA A 77 -25.97 -16.14 11.50
CA ALA A 77 -24.72 -15.95 12.22
C ALA A 77 -23.86 -14.89 11.53
N VAL A 78 -23.64 -13.77 12.16
CA VAL A 78 -22.72 -12.74 11.70
C VAL A 78 -21.28 -13.10 12.03
N PHE A 79 -21.08 -13.83 13.15
CA PHE A 79 -19.79 -14.29 13.63
C PHE A 79 -19.74 -15.80 13.84
N SER A 80 -18.53 -16.32 14.02
CA SER A 80 -18.28 -17.67 14.51
C SER A 80 -17.12 -17.62 15.53
N PRO A 81 -17.20 -18.27 16.67
CA PRO A 81 -18.34 -19.04 17.19
C PRO A 81 -19.46 -18.14 17.73
N GLN A 82 -20.69 -18.56 17.54
CA GLN A 82 -21.90 -17.80 17.92
C GLN A 82 -21.99 -17.50 19.42
N VAL A 83 -21.49 -18.38 20.26
CA VAL A 83 -21.44 -18.17 21.72
C VAL A 83 -20.73 -16.87 22.08
N ARG A 84 -19.64 -16.55 21.37
CA ARG A 84 -18.90 -15.30 21.58
C ARG A 84 -19.71 -14.10 21.16
N LEU A 85 -20.43 -14.18 20.06
CA LEU A 85 -21.32 -13.16 19.58
C LEU A 85 -22.38 -12.82 20.62
N GLU A 86 -23.11 -13.83 21.12
CA GLU A 86 -24.14 -13.65 22.15
C GLU A 86 -23.58 -13.07 23.45
N SER A 87 -22.33 -13.39 23.80
CA SER A 87 -21.68 -12.81 24.98
C SER A 87 -21.30 -11.35 24.84
N LEU A 88 -21.14 -10.84 23.61
CA LEU A 88 -20.76 -9.45 23.31
C LEU A 88 -21.99 -8.58 23.08
N PHE A 89 -22.96 -9.06 22.31
CA PHE A 89 -24.07 -8.26 21.80
C PHE A 89 -25.43 -8.68 22.33
N GLY A 90 -25.49 -9.72 23.18
CA GLY A 90 -26.73 -10.25 23.76
C GLY A 90 -27.41 -11.29 22.89
N SER A 91 -28.64 -11.70 23.30
CA SER A 91 -29.38 -12.77 22.62
C SER A 91 -29.73 -12.43 21.17
N LYS A 92 -30.05 -13.44 20.36
CA LYS A 92 -30.44 -13.29 18.94
C LYS A 92 -31.58 -12.30 18.64
N GLN A 93 -32.42 -12.03 19.62
CA GLN A 93 -33.56 -11.12 19.50
C GLN A 93 -33.22 -9.68 19.92
N ASN A 94 -31.99 -9.42 20.33
CA ASN A 94 -31.57 -8.10 20.76
C ASN A 94 -31.53 -7.12 19.57
N ALA A 95 -31.85 -5.85 19.80
CA ALA A 95 -31.76 -4.77 18.81
C ALA A 95 -30.35 -4.65 18.20
N LYS A 96 -29.28 -4.77 19.00
CA LYS A 96 -27.88 -4.75 18.55
C LYS A 96 -27.56 -5.87 17.56
N MET A 97 -28.14 -7.07 17.73
CA MET A 97 -27.96 -8.17 16.79
C MET A 97 -28.63 -7.91 15.45
N ASN A 98 -29.81 -7.28 15.46
CA ASN A 98 -30.48 -6.89 14.22
C ASN A 98 -29.70 -5.79 13.49
N GLU A 99 -29.15 -4.84 14.23
CA GLU A 99 -28.27 -3.81 13.67
C GLU A 99 -27.03 -4.41 13.00
N LEU A 100 -26.35 -5.38 13.63
CA LEU A 100 -25.23 -6.12 13.03
C LEU A 100 -25.61 -6.83 11.73
N ARG A 101 -26.80 -7.42 11.66
CA ARG A 101 -27.32 -8.05 10.42
C ARG A 101 -27.50 -7.02 9.30
N VAL A 102 -28.03 -5.84 9.64
CA VAL A 102 -28.18 -4.75 8.67
C VAL A 102 -26.81 -4.27 8.18
N ILE A 103 -25.86 -4.04 9.08
CA ILE A 103 -24.49 -3.66 8.71
C ILE A 103 -23.88 -4.71 7.79
N LYS A 104 -24.01 -6.00 8.11
CA LYS A 104 -23.53 -7.09 7.25
C LYS A 104 -24.13 -7.03 5.85
N LEU A 105 -25.43 -6.88 5.73
CA LEU A 105 -26.11 -6.78 4.43
C LEU A 105 -25.64 -5.56 3.62
N LEU A 106 -25.44 -4.42 4.28
CA LEU A 106 -24.88 -3.22 3.64
C LEU A 106 -23.46 -3.46 3.13
N CYS A 107 -22.59 -4.06 3.94
CA CYS A 107 -21.21 -4.39 3.55
C CYS A 107 -21.19 -5.37 2.34
N GLN A 108 -22.06 -6.37 2.33
CA GLN A 108 -22.20 -7.29 1.20
C GLN A 108 -22.65 -6.55 -0.08
N LYS A 109 -23.67 -5.70 0.02
CA LYS A 109 -24.17 -4.94 -1.13
C LYS A 109 -23.13 -3.97 -1.70
N GLU A 110 -22.29 -3.41 -0.85
CA GLU A 110 -21.25 -2.46 -1.21
C GLU A 110 -19.90 -3.13 -1.53
N HIS A 111 -19.82 -4.47 -1.47
CA HIS A 111 -18.59 -5.25 -1.69
C HIS A 111 -17.41 -4.79 -0.83
N ARG A 112 -17.66 -4.47 0.45
CA ARG A 112 -16.66 -4.05 1.42
C ARG A 112 -16.55 -5.01 2.60
N SER A 113 -15.41 -4.96 3.29
CA SER A 113 -15.18 -5.72 4.52
C SER A 113 -16.19 -5.34 5.60
N PHE A 114 -16.71 -6.34 6.28
CA PHE A 114 -17.54 -6.15 7.47
C PHE A 114 -16.68 -5.79 8.69
N LEU A 115 -15.56 -6.49 8.88
CA LEU A 115 -14.66 -6.30 10.03
C LEU A 115 -14.12 -4.85 10.11
N PHE A 116 -13.78 -4.26 8.95
CA PHE A 116 -13.23 -2.91 8.89
C PHE A 116 -14.29 -1.83 8.60
N SER A 117 -15.58 -2.17 8.65
CA SER A 117 -16.63 -1.17 8.47
C SER A 117 -16.70 -0.21 9.64
N PRO A 118 -16.83 1.11 9.40
CA PRO A 118 -16.93 2.10 10.47
C PRO A 118 -18.06 1.84 11.45
N GLU A 119 -19.20 1.35 10.94
CA GLU A 119 -20.39 1.05 11.70
C GLU A 119 -20.14 -0.11 12.68
N PHE A 120 -19.52 -1.20 12.22
CA PHE A 120 -19.16 -2.33 13.08
C PHE A 120 -18.11 -1.94 14.12
N LEU A 121 -17.08 -1.21 13.73
CA LEU A 121 -16.03 -0.75 14.65
C LEU A 121 -16.58 0.15 15.75
N LYS A 122 -17.56 1.03 15.42
CA LYS A 122 -18.25 1.85 16.41
C LYS A 122 -19.03 0.99 17.41
N MET A 123 -19.83 0.03 16.91
CA MET A 123 -20.55 -0.89 17.79
C MET A 123 -19.62 -1.71 18.67
N LEU A 124 -18.49 -2.15 18.11
CA LEU A 124 -17.48 -2.91 18.83
C LEU A 124 -16.85 -2.07 19.95
N HIS A 125 -16.60 -0.78 19.68
CA HIS A 125 -16.08 0.17 20.67
C HIS A 125 -17.04 0.36 21.84
N ASP A 126 -18.33 0.52 21.55
CA ASP A 126 -19.35 0.68 22.60
C ASP A 126 -19.43 -0.55 23.52
N VAL A 127 -19.17 -1.73 22.97
CA VAL A 127 -19.15 -3.00 23.74
C VAL A 127 -17.84 -3.19 24.50
N ALA A 128 -16.71 -2.71 23.97
CA ALA A 128 -15.38 -2.85 24.56
C ALA A 128 -15.26 -2.17 25.93
N GLN A 129 -16.03 -1.12 26.19
CA GLN A 129 -16.08 -0.47 27.51
C GLN A 129 -16.54 -1.43 28.63
N GLU A 130 -17.27 -2.48 28.25
CA GLU A 130 -17.77 -3.50 29.18
C GLU A 130 -16.94 -4.80 29.20
N HIS A 131 -16.17 -5.10 28.08
CA HIS A 131 -15.54 -6.40 27.88
C HIS A 131 -14.21 -6.36 27.09
N ASP A 132 -13.24 -5.58 27.49
CA ASP A 132 -11.99 -5.28 26.77
C ASP A 132 -11.25 -6.52 26.23
N ASP A 133 -11.06 -7.55 27.06
CA ASP A 133 -10.23 -8.73 26.69
C ASP A 133 -10.73 -9.51 25.49
N LYS A 134 -12.04 -9.46 25.17
CA LYS A 134 -12.63 -10.30 24.12
C LYS A 134 -12.50 -9.69 22.73
N VAL A 135 -12.47 -8.35 22.68
CA VAL A 135 -12.48 -7.58 21.42
C VAL A 135 -11.14 -6.92 21.11
N GLU A 136 -10.26 -6.85 22.09
CA GLU A 136 -8.93 -6.23 21.96
C GLU A 136 -8.17 -6.70 20.70
N PRO A 137 -8.11 -8.00 20.35
CA PRO A 137 -7.43 -8.43 19.12
C PRO A 137 -8.01 -7.87 17.83
N LEU A 138 -9.33 -7.59 17.81
CA LEU A 138 -9.98 -6.98 16.63
C LEU A 138 -9.64 -5.49 16.53
N PHE A 139 -9.57 -4.79 17.66
CA PHE A 139 -9.09 -3.41 17.70
C PHE A 139 -7.62 -3.28 17.32
N GLU A 140 -6.77 -4.20 17.77
CA GLU A 140 -5.36 -4.25 17.38
C GLU A 140 -5.21 -4.38 15.86
N LEU A 141 -5.99 -5.28 15.25
CA LEU A 141 -5.99 -5.49 13.81
C LEU A 141 -6.51 -4.25 13.06
N SER A 142 -7.62 -3.67 13.54
CA SER A 142 -8.17 -2.45 12.95
C SER A 142 -7.22 -1.26 13.09
N ASN A 143 -6.62 -1.08 14.27
CA ASN A 143 -5.64 -0.01 14.47
C ASN A 143 -4.41 -0.19 13.58
N PHE A 144 -3.90 -1.43 13.45
CA PHE A 144 -2.80 -1.74 12.52
C PHE A 144 -3.18 -1.36 11.08
N ALA A 145 -4.35 -1.79 10.61
CA ALA A 145 -4.81 -1.51 9.25
C ALA A 145 -4.94 -0.01 8.96
N ASN A 146 -5.37 0.78 9.94
CA ASN A 146 -5.64 2.22 9.76
C ASN A 146 -4.42 3.12 10.02
N THR A 147 -3.44 2.68 10.83
CA THR A 147 -2.35 3.55 11.29
C THR A 147 -0.95 3.04 10.96
N SER A 148 -0.81 1.77 10.61
CA SER A 148 0.50 1.12 10.51
C SER A 148 0.71 0.34 9.20
N PHE A 149 -0.33 0.08 8.44
CA PHE A 149 -0.28 -0.62 7.16
C PHE A 149 -0.61 0.33 6.02
N PHE A 150 0.37 0.61 5.16
CA PHE A 150 0.24 1.53 4.04
C PHE A 150 0.44 0.80 2.73
N VAL A 151 -0.52 0.93 1.82
CA VAL A 151 -0.46 0.36 0.47
C VAL A 151 -0.46 1.50 -0.54
N ILE A 152 0.63 1.60 -1.30
CA ILE A 152 0.83 2.60 -2.34
C ILE A 152 0.79 1.89 -3.69
N LEU A 153 -0.17 2.25 -4.54
CA LEU A 153 -0.36 1.68 -5.86
C LEU A 153 0.06 2.69 -6.93
N ASN A 154 0.81 2.24 -7.93
CA ASN A 154 1.14 3.03 -9.11
C ASN A 154 0.01 2.93 -10.14
N ARG A 155 -1.16 3.49 -9.85
CA ARG A 155 -2.28 3.53 -10.79
C ARG A 155 -2.39 4.94 -11.39
N ASN A 156 -2.08 5.06 -12.67
CA ASN A 156 -2.38 6.25 -13.49
C ASN A 156 -3.89 6.44 -13.77
N ASN A 157 -4.77 5.70 -13.10
CA ASN A 157 -6.21 5.78 -13.30
C ASN A 157 -6.87 6.67 -12.24
N GLY A 158 -6.79 7.97 -12.47
CA GLY A 158 -7.68 9.02 -12.04
C GLY A 158 -8.29 8.89 -10.64
N LEU A 159 -7.70 9.45 -9.65
CA LEU A 159 -8.23 10.18 -8.52
C LEU A 159 -7.14 10.49 -7.49
N ILE A 160 -6.11 9.67 -7.36
CA ILE A 160 -4.90 10.02 -6.59
C ILE A 160 -3.74 9.33 -7.29
N SER A 161 -3.05 10.02 -8.18
CA SER A 161 -1.69 9.64 -8.54
C SER A 161 -0.85 9.90 -7.28
N LEU A 162 -0.37 8.84 -6.64
CA LEU A 162 0.45 8.95 -5.43
C LEU A 162 1.81 9.61 -5.71
N ASP A 163 2.19 9.74 -6.98
CA ASP A 163 3.32 10.55 -7.40
C ASP A 163 3.09 12.06 -7.18
N ALA A 164 1.87 12.46 -6.83
CA ALA A 164 1.45 13.84 -6.64
C ALA A 164 1.00 14.17 -5.20
N ALA A 165 1.11 13.25 -4.24
CA ALA A 165 0.67 13.48 -2.87
C ALA A 165 1.58 12.83 -1.82
N ILE A 166 1.77 13.52 -0.68
CA ILE A 166 2.40 12.97 0.52
C ILE A 166 1.30 12.43 1.44
N PRO A 167 1.31 11.16 1.81
CA PRO A 167 0.39 10.64 2.81
C PRO A 167 0.81 11.14 4.21
N VAL A 168 0.04 12.06 4.77
CA VAL A 168 0.27 12.60 6.11
C VAL A 168 -0.61 11.89 7.11
N ASN A 169 0.02 11.21 8.05
CA ASN A 169 -0.67 10.58 9.16
C ASN A 169 -0.81 11.56 10.31
N PHE A 170 -1.98 11.61 10.89
CA PHE A 170 -2.23 12.36 12.11
C PHE A 170 -2.90 11.48 13.16
N ARG A 171 -2.60 11.73 14.41
CA ARG A 171 -3.26 11.13 15.57
C ARG A 171 -3.54 12.23 16.59
N THR A 172 -4.81 12.40 16.91
CA THR A 172 -5.27 13.25 18.01
C THR A 172 -5.80 12.36 19.13
N GLU A 173 -6.13 12.91 20.28
CA GLU A 173 -6.72 12.15 21.40
C GLU A 173 -8.05 11.47 21.03
N THR A 174 -8.78 12.04 20.08
CA THR A 174 -10.13 11.60 19.69
C THR A 174 -10.24 11.00 18.29
N ALA A 175 -9.22 11.19 17.45
CA ALA A 175 -9.25 10.73 16.05
C ALA A 175 -7.83 10.48 15.52
N GLY A 176 -7.73 9.50 14.64
CA GLY A 176 -6.52 9.27 13.83
C GLY A 176 -6.91 9.02 12.40
N GLY A 177 -6.05 9.38 11.48
CA GLY A 177 -6.30 9.18 10.06
C GLY A 177 -5.11 9.55 9.20
N THR A 178 -5.27 9.33 7.90
CA THR A 178 -4.30 9.71 6.87
C THR A 178 -5.00 10.60 5.87
N PHE A 179 -4.40 11.71 5.51
CA PHE A 179 -4.83 12.50 4.37
C PHE A 179 -3.70 12.66 3.35
N ALA A 180 -4.05 12.80 2.08
CA ALA A 180 -3.10 13.01 1.01
C ALA A 180 -2.86 14.50 0.82
N LEU A 181 -1.62 14.95 1.05
CA LEU A 181 -1.20 16.33 0.80
C LEU A 181 -0.69 16.44 -0.64
N PRO A 182 -1.37 17.14 -1.55
CA PRO A 182 -0.93 17.30 -2.93
C PRO A 182 0.46 17.94 -3.03
N ILE A 183 1.31 17.40 -3.91
CA ILE A 183 2.67 17.93 -4.16
C ILE A 183 2.66 19.01 -5.24
N ASP A 184 1.84 18.82 -6.27
CA ASP A 184 1.87 19.58 -7.52
C ASP A 184 0.88 20.76 -7.58
N GLN A 185 -0.04 20.84 -6.64
CA GLN A 185 -1.07 21.89 -6.60
C GLN A 185 -1.26 22.46 -5.20
N PRO A 186 -1.72 23.73 -5.09
CA PRO A 186 -2.10 24.30 -3.80
C PRO A 186 -3.30 23.57 -3.20
N VAL A 187 -3.33 23.47 -1.87
CA VAL A 187 -4.43 22.89 -1.12
C VAL A 187 -4.75 23.73 0.11
N THR A 188 -6.02 23.82 0.46
CA THR A 188 -6.46 24.47 1.71
C THR A 188 -6.61 23.42 2.80
N ILE A 189 -5.89 23.61 3.89
CA ILE A 189 -5.88 22.71 5.04
C ILE A 189 -6.45 23.40 6.27
N PRO A 190 -7.16 22.67 7.17
CA PRO A 190 -7.58 23.24 8.44
C PRO A 190 -6.39 23.73 9.26
N ASN A 191 -6.49 24.89 9.89
CA ASN A 191 -5.39 25.50 10.64
C ASN A 191 -4.83 24.59 11.74
N ARG A 192 -5.67 23.73 12.34
CA ARG A 192 -5.26 22.75 13.35
C ARG A 192 -4.23 21.71 12.85
N PHE A 193 -4.10 21.52 11.54
CA PHE A 193 -3.13 20.59 10.95
C PHE A 193 -1.88 21.27 10.40
N LEU A 194 -1.84 22.60 10.37
CA LEU A 194 -0.74 23.36 9.75
C LEU A 194 0.61 23.01 10.40
N GLU A 195 0.67 23.01 11.72
CA GLU A 195 1.90 22.70 12.46
C GLU A 195 2.39 21.27 12.21
N ILE A 196 1.47 20.29 12.19
CA ILE A 196 1.80 18.89 11.87
C ILE A 196 2.40 18.78 10.46
N ILE A 197 1.79 19.45 9.49
CA ILE A 197 2.27 19.43 8.11
C ILE A 197 3.63 20.13 8.00
N GLN A 198 3.84 21.25 8.66
CA GLN A 198 5.15 21.92 8.70
C GLN A 198 6.24 20.98 9.26
N GLN A 199 5.96 20.26 10.33
CA GLN A 199 6.90 19.28 10.92
C GLN A 199 7.19 18.12 9.97
N VAL A 200 6.17 17.59 9.28
CA VAL A 200 6.33 16.52 8.30
C VAL A 200 7.22 16.99 7.14
N ILE A 201 6.96 18.18 6.59
CA ILE A 201 7.75 18.74 5.49
C ILE A 201 9.19 19.01 5.93
N ALA A 202 9.41 19.55 7.12
CA ALA A 202 10.77 19.75 7.65
C ALA A 202 11.53 18.42 7.82
N THR A 203 10.85 17.37 8.29
CA THR A 203 11.44 16.02 8.42
C THR A 203 11.81 15.45 7.05
N ILE A 204 10.91 15.53 6.08
CA ILE A 204 11.16 15.08 4.69
C ILE A 204 12.33 15.89 4.10
N SER A 205 12.33 17.20 4.26
CA SER A 205 13.35 18.10 3.73
C SER A 205 14.75 17.76 4.26
N THR A 206 14.87 17.47 5.56
CA THR A 206 16.15 17.07 6.17
C THR A 206 16.74 15.84 5.50
N VAL A 207 15.94 14.78 5.31
CA VAL A 207 16.41 13.54 4.68
C VAL A 207 16.60 13.72 3.17
N LEU A 208 15.71 14.46 2.52
CA LEU A 208 15.79 14.70 1.09
C LEU A 208 17.08 15.43 0.70
N CYS A 209 17.56 16.39 1.50
CA CYS A 209 18.80 17.11 1.26
C CYS A 209 20.03 16.19 1.26
N GLU A 210 20.02 15.11 2.07
CA GLU A 210 21.08 14.10 2.07
C GLU A 210 21.03 13.20 0.82
N ILE A 211 19.82 12.98 0.29
CA ILE A 211 19.58 12.14 -0.89
C ILE A 211 19.86 12.93 -2.18
N VAL A 212 19.32 14.15 -2.25
CA VAL A 212 19.41 15.05 -3.40
C VAL A 212 19.99 16.39 -2.91
N PRO A 213 21.31 16.61 -3.06
CA PRO A 213 21.95 17.82 -2.58
C PRO A 213 21.25 19.11 -3.07
N GLY A 214 20.92 20.00 -2.14
CA GLY A 214 20.23 21.24 -2.41
C GLY A 214 18.72 21.12 -2.68
N ALA A 215 18.10 19.98 -2.38
CA ALA A 215 16.65 19.79 -2.52
C ALA A 215 15.89 20.16 -1.22
N GLN A 216 16.10 21.35 -0.70
CA GLN A 216 15.39 21.83 0.48
C GLN A 216 13.93 22.15 0.15
N LEU A 217 13.01 21.62 0.95
CA LEU A 217 11.57 21.83 0.81
C LEU A 217 11.10 22.94 1.73
N SER A 218 10.15 23.72 1.23
CA SER A 218 9.43 24.76 1.97
C SER A 218 7.94 24.64 1.78
N LEU A 219 7.20 25.01 2.80
CA LEU A 219 5.76 25.16 2.75
C LEU A 219 5.46 26.66 2.60
N VAL A 220 4.84 27.03 1.48
CA VAL A 220 4.46 28.41 1.15
C VAL A 220 3.00 28.61 1.52
N GLU A 221 2.72 29.56 2.40
CA GLU A 221 1.36 29.96 2.74
C GLU A 221 0.89 31.02 1.72
N LEU A 222 -0.22 30.74 1.04
CA LEU A 222 -0.77 31.59 -0.01
C LEU A 222 -1.90 32.50 0.50
N GLY A 223 -2.44 32.22 1.69
CA GLY A 223 -3.52 32.98 2.31
C GLY A 223 -4.44 32.11 3.14
N THR A 224 -5.45 32.71 3.75
CA THR A 224 -6.47 32.04 4.53
C THR A 224 -7.80 32.01 3.77
N GLU A 225 -8.48 30.88 3.81
CA GLU A 225 -9.78 30.65 3.16
C GLU A 225 -10.77 30.03 4.15
N LEU A 226 -12.06 30.29 3.95
CA LEU A 226 -13.10 29.60 4.69
C LEU A 226 -13.46 28.31 3.96
N MET A 227 -13.38 27.19 4.66
CA MET A 227 -13.68 25.87 4.10
C MET A 227 -15.22 25.63 4.04
N GLU A 228 -15.66 24.66 3.24
CA GLU A 228 -17.08 24.31 3.09
C GLU A 228 -17.79 23.95 4.41
N ASN A 229 -17.05 23.44 5.39
CA ASN A 229 -17.54 23.12 6.72
C ASN A 229 -17.59 24.33 7.68
N GLY A 230 -17.26 25.56 7.20
CA GLY A 230 -17.21 26.78 8.01
C GLY A 230 -15.96 26.94 8.87
N GLU A 231 -15.01 26.03 8.80
CA GLU A 231 -13.72 26.12 9.51
C GLU A 231 -12.72 27.00 8.72
N GLN A 232 -11.89 27.75 9.42
CA GLN A 232 -10.79 28.48 8.79
C GLN A 232 -9.66 27.54 8.39
N GLY A 233 -9.23 27.67 7.14
CA GLY A 233 -8.09 26.93 6.60
C GLY A 233 -7.04 27.86 6.02
N THR A 234 -5.82 27.37 5.96
CA THR A 234 -4.69 28.01 5.28
C THR A 234 -4.44 27.32 3.95
N LYS A 235 -4.40 28.12 2.88
CA LYS A 235 -4.00 27.65 1.55
C LYS A 235 -2.50 27.57 1.48
N ILE A 236 -1.99 26.37 1.21
CA ILE A 236 -0.56 26.08 1.18
C ILE A 236 -0.13 25.52 -0.16
N GLN A 237 1.15 25.69 -0.49
CA GLN A 237 1.80 25.07 -1.64
C GLN A 237 3.20 24.59 -1.25
N LEU A 238 3.57 23.41 -1.72
CA LEU A 238 4.93 22.91 -1.57
C LEU A 238 5.85 23.47 -2.64
N ALA A 239 7.03 23.88 -2.22
CA ALA A 239 8.06 24.42 -3.08
C ALA A 239 9.44 23.90 -2.70
N ARG A 240 10.36 23.88 -3.65
CA ARG A 240 11.79 23.69 -3.43
C ARG A 240 12.50 25.04 -3.35
N GLU A 241 13.42 25.17 -2.42
CA GLU A 241 14.29 26.33 -2.31
C GLU A 241 15.47 26.19 -3.26
N LEU A 242 15.64 27.17 -4.13
CA LEU A 242 16.78 27.25 -5.05
C LEU A 242 17.62 28.48 -4.71
N PRO A 243 18.93 28.31 -4.42
CA PRO A 243 19.82 29.46 -4.22
C PRO A 243 20.04 30.20 -5.55
N CYS A 244 19.77 31.47 -5.54
CA CYS A 244 20.07 32.36 -6.68
C CYS A 244 21.48 32.97 -6.58
N ALA A 245 22.05 33.38 -7.73
CA ALA A 245 23.37 33.99 -7.79
C ALA A 245 23.50 35.30 -6.97
N ASN A 246 22.37 35.95 -6.66
CA ASN A 246 22.30 37.16 -5.85
C ASN A 246 22.14 36.90 -4.33
N GLY A 247 22.26 35.63 -3.88
CA GLY A 247 22.09 35.23 -2.49
C GLY A 247 20.64 35.18 -2.02
N LYS A 248 19.65 35.43 -2.89
CA LYS A 248 18.23 35.25 -2.58
C LYS A 248 17.82 33.81 -2.85
N LEU A 249 16.85 33.33 -2.07
CA LEU A 249 16.20 32.03 -2.32
C LEU A 249 15.04 32.22 -3.30
N HIS A 250 14.99 31.40 -4.33
CA HIS A 250 13.84 31.31 -5.23
C HIS A 250 13.04 30.08 -4.85
N LEU A 251 11.72 30.24 -4.67
CA LEU A 251 10.81 29.17 -4.35
C LEU A 251 10.23 28.59 -5.65
N LEU A 252 10.67 27.41 -6.03
CA LEU A 252 10.15 26.71 -7.20
C LEU A 252 9.02 25.76 -6.75
N PRO A 253 7.77 25.97 -7.19
CA PRO A 253 6.67 25.05 -6.92
C PRO A 253 7.01 23.63 -7.38
N LEU A 254 6.73 22.62 -6.54
CA LEU A 254 7.11 21.22 -6.81
C LEU A 254 6.48 20.64 -8.07
N LYS A 255 5.42 21.24 -8.62
CA LYS A 255 4.85 20.84 -9.92
C LYS A 255 5.85 20.91 -11.08
N TYR A 256 6.94 21.70 -10.94
CA TYR A 256 7.99 21.84 -11.96
C TYR A 256 9.18 20.89 -11.72
N GLU A 257 9.16 20.12 -10.65
CA GLU A 257 10.18 19.12 -10.37
C GLU A 257 10.02 17.88 -11.25
N SER A 258 11.11 17.10 -11.36
CA SER A 258 11.09 15.81 -12.06
C SER A 258 10.17 14.81 -11.34
N GLU A 259 9.57 13.89 -12.09
CA GLU A 259 8.70 12.85 -11.54
C GLU A 259 9.44 11.99 -10.49
N GLY A 260 10.74 11.72 -10.71
CA GLY A 260 11.55 10.98 -9.75
C GLY A 260 11.70 11.69 -8.40
N ILE A 261 11.91 13.00 -8.39
CA ILE A 261 11.98 13.78 -7.15
C ILE A 261 10.62 13.82 -6.46
N LYS A 262 9.54 14.00 -7.20
CA LYS A 262 8.17 13.97 -6.66
C LYS A 262 7.87 12.60 -6.04
N LYS A 263 8.23 11.50 -6.72
CA LYS A 263 8.07 10.13 -6.21
C LYS A 263 8.82 9.93 -4.89
N ILE A 264 10.09 10.33 -4.82
CA ILE A 264 10.87 10.25 -3.59
C ILE A 264 10.18 11.02 -2.47
N ILE A 265 9.77 12.27 -2.71
CA ILE A 265 9.08 13.10 -1.72
C ILE A 265 7.80 12.42 -1.22
N SER A 266 7.01 11.83 -2.12
CA SER A 266 5.73 11.18 -1.77
C SER A 266 5.91 9.98 -0.83
N VAL A 267 6.97 9.19 -1.03
CA VAL A 267 7.18 7.97 -0.25
C VAL A 267 8.11 8.15 0.95
N LEU A 268 8.92 9.23 0.96
CA LEU A 268 10.01 9.40 1.94
C LEU A 268 9.51 9.47 3.37
N HIS A 269 8.37 10.13 3.62
CA HIS A 269 7.78 10.19 4.96
C HIS A 269 7.46 8.80 5.52
N LEU A 270 6.87 7.92 4.69
CA LEU A 270 6.54 6.56 5.08
C LEU A 270 7.80 5.68 5.20
N LEU A 271 8.79 5.88 4.34
CA LEU A 271 10.09 5.19 4.47
C LEU A 271 10.79 5.56 5.78
N ILE A 272 10.77 6.85 6.17
CA ILE A 272 11.29 7.32 7.46
C ILE A 272 10.51 6.67 8.62
N ALA A 273 9.18 6.59 8.52
CA ALA A 273 8.35 5.94 9.53
C ALA A 273 8.68 4.44 9.64
N ALA A 274 8.79 3.71 8.53
CA ALA A 274 9.17 2.29 8.49
C ALA A 274 10.61 2.07 8.98
N TYR A 275 11.54 2.98 8.68
CA TYR A 275 12.90 2.89 9.19
C TYR A 275 12.97 2.93 10.72
N ASN A 276 12.13 3.75 11.35
CA ASN A 276 12.18 4.00 12.79
C ASN A 276 11.23 3.14 13.64
N SER A 277 10.17 2.58 13.06
CA SER A 277 9.12 1.89 13.82
C SER A 277 8.89 0.45 13.33
N PRO A 278 9.00 -0.55 14.24
CA PRO A 278 8.74 -1.95 13.90
C PRO A 278 7.26 -2.26 13.63
N SER A 279 6.34 -1.35 13.98
CA SER A 279 4.91 -1.54 13.73
C SER A 279 4.50 -1.17 12.31
N ILE A 280 5.32 -0.43 11.56
CA ILE A 280 4.98 0.05 10.23
C ILE A 280 5.24 -1.05 9.19
N THR A 281 4.22 -1.33 8.39
CA THR A 281 4.33 -2.15 7.18
C THR A 281 3.95 -1.31 5.98
N LEU A 282 4.86 -1.20 5.02
CA LEU A 282 4.72 -0.38 3.82
C LEU A 282 4.77 -1.27 2.59
N ALA A 283 3.72 -1.29 1.79
CA ALA A 283 3.64 -1.98 0.51
C ALA A 283 3.58 -0.96 -0.62
N ILE A 284 4.56 -0.98 -1.53
CA ILE A 284 4.67 -0.01 -2.62
C ILE A 284 4.74 -0.75 -3.95
N ASP A 285 3.80 -0.45 -4.84
CA ASP A 285 3.82 -0.95 -6.21
C ASP A 285 4.74 -0.09 -7.07
N GLU A 286 5.60 -0.75 -7.88
CA GLU A 286 6.58 -0.10 -8.76
C GLU A 286 7.40 1.00 -8.06
N LEU A 287 8.04 0.64 -6.94
CA LEU A 287 8.86 1.59 -6.18
C LEU A 287 9.97 2.25 -7.03
N ASP A 288 10.47 1.53 -8.04
CA ASP A 288 11.52 1.98 -8.95
C ASP A 288 11.05 2.98 -10.00
N SER A 289 9.76 3.13 -10.21
CA SER A 289 9.21 4.02 -11.26
C SER A 289 9.70 5.46 -11.06
N GLY A 290 10.44 5.98 -12.04
CA GLY A 290 10.98 7.35 -12.04
C GLY A 290 12.18 7.59 -11.10
N ILE A 291 12.56 6.65 -10.26
CA ILE A 291 13.71 6.78 -9.36
C ILE A 291 14.98 6.27 -10.04
N TYR A 292 16.08 7.03 -9.94
CA TYR A 292 17.38 6.61 -10.44
C TYR A 292 17.86 5.34 -9.72
N GLU A 293 18.27 4.33 -10.48
CA GLU A 293 18.52 2.98 -9.94
C GLU A 293 19.53 2.91 -8.79
N TYR A 294 20.62 3.71 -8.86
CA TYR A 294 21.63 3.77 -7.79
C TYR A 294 21.04 4.31 -6.49
N LEU A 295 20.22 5.34 -6.59
CA LEU A 295 19.57 5.94 -5.44
C LEU A 295 18.57 4.96 -4.80
N LEU A 296 17.80 4.25 -5.63
CA LEU A 296 16.92 3.18 -5.16
C LEU A 296 17.72 2.13 -4.39
N GLY A 297 18.87 1.67 -4.95
CA GLY A 297 19.72 0.69 -4.30
C GLY A 297 20.26 1.15 -2.95
N GLU A 298 20.68 2.41 -2.83
CA GLU A 298 21.15 2.96 -1.55
C GLU A 298 20.02 3.02 -0.51
N LEU A 299 18.82 3.47 -0.90
CA LEU A 299 17.65 3.48 -0.03
C LEU A 299 17.28 2.07 0.44
N LEU A 300 17.27 1.08 -0.46
CA LEU A 300 16.97 -0.31 -0.11
C LEU A 300 18.03 -0.91 0.81
N ARG A 301 19.32 -0.62 0.58
CA ARG A 301 20.42 -1.05 1.45
C ARG A 301 20.29 -0.48 2.86
N ILE A 302 19.93 0.80 2.98
CA ILE A 302 19.70 1.46 4.26
C ILE A 302 18.52 0.80 4.99
N MET A 303 17.42 0.56 4.28
CA MET A 303 16.24 -0.11 4.84
C MET A 303 16.54 -1.52 5.30
N GLN A 304 17.24 -2.33 4.49
CA GLN A 304 17.60 -3.70 4.85
C GLN A 304 18.51 -3.77 6.06
N LYS A 305 19.52 -2.87 6.14
CA LYS A 305 20.54 -2.90 7.21
C LYS A 305 20.01 -2.45 8.56
N SER A 306 19.13 -1.46 8.59
CA SER A 306 18.80 -0.75 9.83
C SER A 306 17.31 -0.39 9.96
N GLY A 307 16.49 -0.66 8.97
CA GLY A 307 15.05 -0.45 9.05
C GLY A 307 14.42 -1.38 10.09
N LYS A 308 13.50 -0.87 10.88
CA LYS A 308 12.81 -1.62 11.94
C LYS A 308 11.47 -2.18 11.46
N GLY A 309 10.77 -1.46 10.58
CA GLY A 309 9.51 -1.86 9.98
C GLY A 309 9.70 -2.77 8.78
N GLN A 310 8.60 -3.10 8.12
CA GLN A 310 8.59 -3.96 6.94
C GLN A 310 8.33 -3.15 5.68
N LEU A 311 9.20 -3.29 4.67
CA LEU A 311 9.01 -2.76 3.32
C LEU A 311 8.77 -3.92 2.36
N ILE A 312 7.63 -3.92 1.69
CA ILE A 312 7.25 -4.84 0.61
C ILE A 312 7.10 -3.99 -0.64
N PHE A 313 7.73 -4.35 -1.74
CA PHE A 313 7.61 -3.57 -2.98
C PHE A 313 7.70 -4.45 -4.22
N THR A 314 7.11 -3.96 -5.31
CA THR A 314 7.36 -4.48 -6.65
C THR A 314 8.36 -3.59 -7.37
N SER A 315 9.15 -4.17 -8.27
CA SER A 315 10.13 -3.45 -9.08
C SER A 315 10.38 -4.17 -10.40
N HIS A 316 10.53 -3.42 -11.46
CA HIS A 316 11.00 -3.89 -12.76
C HIS A 316 12.50 -3.70 -12.92
N ASN A 317 13.14 -2.90 -12.06
CA ASN A 317 14.57 -2.66 -12.07
C ASN A 317 15.32 -3.87 -11.49
N LEU A 318 16.42 -4.24 -12.10
CA LEU A 318 17.24 -5.37 -11.66
C LEU A 318 18.29 -5.01 -10.58
N TYR A 319 18.45 -3.73 -10.26
CA TYR A 319 19.43 -3.30 -9.26
C TYR A 319 19.13 -3.81 -7.83
N PRO A 320 17.88 -3.98 -7.41
CA PRO A 320 17.56 -4.66 -6.14
C PRO A 320 18.17 -6.07 -6.03
N LEU A 321 18.36 -6.78 -7.15
CA LEU A 321 19.01 -8.10 -7.17
C LEU A 321 20.52 -8.04 -6.82
N GLU A 322 21.13 -6.87 -6.89
CA GLU A 322 22.53 -6.65 -6.52
C GLU A 322 22.68 -6.13 -5.09
N THR A 323 21.61 -5.57 -4.53
CA THR A 323 21.68 -4.85 -3.25
C THR A 323 21.04 -5.60 -2.10
N LEU A 324 19.99 -6.40 -2.37
CA LEU A 324 19.22 -7.12 -1.36
C LEU A 324 19.69 -8.57 -1.22
N GLU A 325 19.48 -9.13 -0.03
CA GLU A 325 19.69 -10.54 0.23
C GLU A 325 18.67 -11.40 -0.54
N SER A 326 19.14 -12.54 -1.06
CA SER A 326 18.32 -13.45 -1.89
C SER A 326 17.03 -13.90 -1.24
N ASP A 327 17.03 -14.04 0.09
CA ASP A 327 15.85 -14.47 0.87
C ASP A 327 14.74 -13.42 0.89
N SER A 328 15.09 -12.16 0.59
CA SER A 328 14.14 -11.05 0.51
C SER A 328 13.48 -10.93 -0.87
N ILE A 329 13.92 -11.71 -1.87
CA ILE A 329 13.49 -11.55 -3.25
C ILE A 329 12.58 -12.68 -3.68
N VAL A 330 11.46 -12.30 -4.33
CA VAL A 330 10.48 -13.20 -4.92
C VAL A 330 10.23 -12.76 -6.36
N PHE A 331 10.31 -13.69 -7.29
CA PHE A 331 10.02 -13.45 -8.70
C PHE A 331 8.58 -13.80 -9.02
N THR A 332 7.96 -13.01 -9.87
CA THR A 332 6.64 -13.30 -10.44
C THR A 332 6.81 -14.05 -11.77
N THR A 333 5.88 -14.98 -12.05
CA THR A 333 5.89 -15.75 -13.29
C THR A 333 4.52 -15.69 -13.96
N THR A 334 4.47 -16.02 -15.26
CA THR A 334 3.23 -16.15 -16.02
C THR A 334 2.48 -17.46 -15.73
N ASN A 335 3.14 -18.42 -15.07
CA ASN A 335 2.54 -19.72 -14.75
C ASN A 335 1.45 -19.58 -13.67
N PRO A 336 0.16 -19.87 -13.96
CA PRO A 336 -0.91 -19.74 -12.98
C PRO A 336 -0.75 -20.60 -11.72
N SER A 337 -0.04 -21.73 -11.83
CA SER A 337 0.19 -22.66 -10.73
C SER A 337 1.40 -22.31 -9.87
N ALA A 338 2.28 -21.42 -10.34
CA ALA A 338 3.52 -21.02 -9.67
C ALA A 338 3.81 -19.54 -9.90
N ARG A 339 2.85 -18.66 -9.56
CA ARG A 339 2.94 -17.20 -9.80
C ARG A 339 4.10 -16.53 -9.08
N TYR A 340 4.52 -17.10 -7.96
CA TYR A 340 5.62 -16.59 -7.15
C TYR A 340 6.66 -17.68 -6.97
N THR A 341 7.90 -17.36 -7.28
CA THR A 341 9.02 -18.30 -7.17
C THR A 341 10.25 -17.63 -6.56
N ARG A 342 11.16 -18.43 -6.04
CA ARG A 342 12.46 -17.99 -5.56
C ARG A 342 13.53 -18.79 -6.28
N ILE A 343 14.63 -18.15 -6.66
CA ILE A 343 15.77 -18.85 -7.24
C ILE A 343 16.37 -19.74 -6.14
N LYS A 344 16.34 -21.05 -6.38
CA LYS A 344 16.90 -22.05 -5.46
C LYS A 344 18.42 -22.07 -5.60
N SER A 345 19.12 -22.46 -4.52
CA SER A 345 20.57 -22.72 -4.53
C SER A 345 21.47 -21.52 -4.82
N VAL A 346 21.08 -20.32 -4.37
CA VAL A 346 21.93 -19.14 -4.44
C VAL A 346 23.06 -19.29 -3.40
N ARG A 347 24.31 -19.45 -3.89
CA ARG A 347 25.48 -19.35 -3.00
C ARG A 347 25.77 -17.88 -2.72
N ALA A 348 26.27 -17.55 -1.55
CA ALA A 348 26.59 -16.18 -1.14
C ALA A 348 27.55 -15.43 -2.10
N THR A 349 28.28 -16.18 -2.92
CA THR A 349 29.21 -15.66 -3.94
C THR A 349 28.58 -15.42 -5.31
N ASN A 350 27.32 -15.83 -5.53
CA ASN A 350 26.68 -15.70 -6.82
C ASN A 350 25.93 -14.38 -6.93
N ASN A 351 26.15 -13.66 -8.03
CA ASN A 351 25.38 -12.46 -8.35
C ASN A 351 23.97 -12.87 -8.81
N LEU A 352 22.96 -12.51 -8.02
CA LEU A 352 21.57 -12.89 -8.25
C LEU A 352 21.01 -12.33 -9.57
N ARG A 353 21.45 -11.13 -9.98
CA ARG A 353 21.11 -10.55 -11.28
C ARG A 353 21.61 -11.42 -12.44
N SER A 354 22.85 -11.89 -12.37
CA SER A 354 23.41 -12.78 -13.39
C SER A 354 22.68 -14.12 -13.44
N MET A 355 22.27 -14.67 -12.30
CA MET A 355 21.45 -15.87 -12.24
C MET A 355 20.06 -15.65 -12.84
N TYR A 356 19.41 -14.57 -12.49
CA TYR A 356 18.12 -14.20 -13.07
C TYR A 356 18.19 -14.08 -14.59
N LEU A 357 19.17 -13.33 -15.10
CA LEU A 357 19.36 -13.17 -16.56
C LEU A 357 19.64 -14.50 -17.24
N ARG A 358 20.40 -15.38 -16.59
CA ARG A 358 20.65 -16.73 -17.10
C ARG A 358 19.38 -17.56 -17.18
N GLU A 359 18.54 -17.55 -16.15
CA GLU A 359 17.27 -18.28 -16.15
C GLU A 359 16.27 -17.71 -17.16
N VAL A 360 16.27 -16.38 -17.37
CA VAL A 360 15.46 -15.73 -18.42
C VAL A 360 15.92 -16.18 -19.82
N ILE A 361 17.25 -16.29 -20.06
CA ILE A 361 17.80 -16.59 -21.39
C ILE A 361 17.77 -18.11 -21.69
N LEU A 362 18.09 -18.94 -20.69
CA LEU A 362 18.27 -20.40 -20.91
C LEU A 362 17.01 -21.22 -20.61
N GLY A 363 16.00 -20.60 -19.98
CA GLY A 363 14.89 -21.31 -19.35
C GLY A 363 15.32 -21.99 -18.05
N SER A 364 14.37 -22.15 -17.12
CA SER A 364 14.63 -22.92 -15.91
C SER A 364 14.47 -24.42 -16.18
N ASP A 365 15.29 -25.25 -15.55
CA ASP A 365 15.16 -26.74 -15.57
C ASP A 365 13.84 -27.24 -14.94
N ASP A 366 13.20 -26.41 -14.14
CA ASP A 366 11.87 -26.67 -13.55
C ASP A 366 10.80 -25.95 -14.39
N ASP A 367 9.85 -26.55 -15.02
CA ASP A 367 8.69 -26.10 -15.84
C ASP A 367 8.16 -24.65 -15.62
N VAL A 368 8.92 -23.75 -15.00
CA VAL A 368 8.58 -22.39 -14.64
C VAL A 368 9.46 -21.42 -15.43
N SER A 369 8.98 -20.99 -16.60
CA SER A 369 9.63 -19.93 -17.36
C SER A 369 9.36 -18.58 -16.69
N LEU A 370 10.43 -17.81 -16.41
CA LEU A 370 10.34 -16.43 -15.91
C LEU A 370 9.96 -15.44 -17.03
N TYR A 371 10.27 -15.78 -18.28
CA TYR A 371 10.02 -14.93 -19.44
C TYR A 371 9.83 -15.79 -20.69
N GLU A 372 8.83 -15.45 -21.51
CA GLU A 372 8.67 -16.02 -22.84
C GLU A 372 9.41 -15.14 -23.85
N GLU A 373 10.37 -15.74 -24.56
CA GLU A 373 11.19 -15.03 -25.55
C GLU A 373 10.31 -14.53 -26.70
N THR A 374 10.35 -13.23 -26.94
CA THR A 374 9.60 -12.61 -28.04
C THR A 374 10.37 -12.79 -29.36
N ASN A 375 9.64 -13.15 -30.43
CA ASN A 375 10.22 -13.25 -31.76
C ASN A 375 10.45 -11.86 -32.38
N VAL A 376 11.68 -11.35 -32.19
CA VAL A 376 12.08 -10.02 -32.66
C VAL A 376 11.88 -9.86 -34.18
N SER A 377 12.09 -10.95 -34.95
CA SER A 377 11.91 -10.92 -36.42
C SER A 377 10.46 -10.74 -36.82
N GLU A 378 9.52 -11.38 -36.12
CA GLU A 378 8.07 -11.21 -36.34
C GLU A 378 7.61 -9.81 -35.94
N ILE A 379 8.08 -9.27 -34.83
CA ILE A 379 7.80 -7.89 -34.42
C ILE A 379 8.27 -6.91 -35.48
N ALA A 380 9.52 -7.05 -35.93
CA ALA A 380 10.09 -6.19 -36.98
C ALA A 380 9.32 -6.33 -38.34
N HIS A 381 8.85 -7.54 -38.67
CA HIS A 381 8.01 -7.75 -39.85
C HIS A 381 6.66 -7.05 -39.68
N ALA A 382 5.98 -7.24 -38.55
CA ALA A 382 4.70 -6.59 -38.26
C ALA A 382 4.80 -5.05 -38.31
N MET A 383 5.86 -4.48 -37.71
CA MET A 383 6.10 -3.03 -37.78
C MET A 383 6.24 -2.53 -39.24
N ARG A 384 6.99 -3.24 -40.08
CA ARG A 384 7.11 -2.90 -41.53
C ARG A 384 5.79 -2.97 -42.26
N VAL A 385 5.00 -4.01 -42.03
CA VAL A 385 3.69 -4.19 -42.66
C VAL A 385 2.72 -3.07 -42.27
N VAL A 386 2.66 -2.75 -41.00
CA VAL A 386 1.80 -1.66 -40.48
C VAL A 386 2.27 -0.31 -41.03
N GLY A 387 3.59 -0.03 -41.05
CA GLY A 387 4.13 1.21 -41.60
C GLY A 387 3.72 1.44 -43.06
N LYS A 388 3.85 0.42 -43.95
CA LYS A 388 3.39 0.51 -45.34
C LYS A 388 1.88 0.76 -45.45
N ARG A 389 1.07 0.18 -44.57
CA ARG A 389 -0.37 0.39 -44.51
C ARG A 389 -0.74 1.82 -44.10
N MET A 390 -0.01 2.41 -43.17
CA MET A 390 -0.22 3.79 -42.75
C MET A 390 0.15 4.78 -43.87
N GLU A 391 1.26 4.55 -44.61
CA GLU A 391 1.64 5.34 -45.79
C GLU A 391 0.57 5.28 -46.89
N SER A 392 -0.01 4.11 -47.16
CA SER A 392 -1.09 3.98 -48.16
C SER A 392 -2.37 4.69 -47.73
N LEU A 393 -2.67 4.78 -46.43
CA LEU A 393 -3.84 5.50 -45.93
C LEU A 393 -3.63 7.04 -45.96
N SER A 394 -2.42 7.53 -45.74
CA SER A 394 -2.10 8.96 -45.88
C SER A 394 -2.16 9.45 -47.30
N LEU A 395 -1.70 8.64 -48.27
CA LEU A 395 -1.77 8.95 -49.70
C LEU A 395 -3.21 8.94 -50.27
N SER A 396 -4.11 8.12 -49.67
CA SER A 396 -5.52 8.09 -50.08
C SER A 396 -6.35 9.24 -49.47
N GLY A 397 -5.89 9.86 -48.39
CA GLY A 397 -6.50 11.05 -47.76
C GLY A 397 -6.28 12.35 -48.56
N ASP A 398 -5.11 12.49 -49.17
CA ASP A 398 -4.78 13.67 -50.00
C ASP A 398 -5.47 13.67 -51.37
N ALA A 399 -5.81 12.49 -51.92
CA ALA A 399 -6.49 12.39 -53.20
C ALA A 399 -7.99 12.76 -53.16
N SER A 400 -8.58 12.83 -51.96
CA SER A 400 -10.01 13.21 -51.82
C SER A 400 -10.24 14.70 -51.59
N SER A 401 -9.19 15.50 -51.40
CA SER A 401 -9.29 16.95 -51.15
C SER A 401 -9.17 17.80 -52.44
N GLU A 402 -8.76 17.20 -53.56
CA GLU A 402 -8.61 17.94 -54.84
C GLU A 402 -9.86 17.89 -55.79
N VAL A 403 -10.93 17.15 -55.44
CA VAL A 403 -12.11 16.99 -56.32
C VAL A 403 -13.32 17.88 -55.94
N SER A 404 -13.18 18.82 -54.99
CA SER A 404 -14.29 19.68 -54.57
C SER A 404 -14.13 21.17 -54.92
N ASN A 405 -13.25 21.54 -55.87
CA ASN A 405 -13.19 22.89 -56.42
C ASN A 405 -13.14 22.82 -57.96
N GLY A 406 -14.32 22.58 -58.53
CA GLY A 406 -14.61 22.71 -59.95
C GLY A 406 -16.06 23.17 -60.16
#